data_fb4146502b90ab008e762ec6d99df081
#
_entry.id   fb4146502b90ab008e762ec6d99df081
#
_cell.length_a   1.000
_cell.length_b   1.000
_cell.length_c   1.000
_cell.angle_alpha   90.00
_cell.angle_beta   90.00
_cell.angle_gamma   90.00
#
_symmetry.space_group_name_H-M   'P 1'
#
loop_
_entity.id
_entity.type
_entity.pdbx_description
1 polymer ?
#
loop_
_entity_poly.entity_id
_entity_poly.type
_entity_poly.pdbx_seq_one_letter_code
_entity_poly.pdbx_strand_id
1 'polypeptide(L)'
;RKDSQIKIQGFRIELSEIEHVAKNFFNGECRVVVIPKYDNGNQCELHLVVEKKQLDKQQMEEYLYSRLPYYMIPKHMHCLEQFPLNTSSKTDRKKIQELI
;
A
#
# COMPACT_ATOMS: atom_id res chain seq x y z
N ARG A 1 -14.42 4.64 3.59
CA ARG A 1 -14.01 5.80 4.39
C ARG A 1 -13.39 6.85 3.48
N LYS A 2 -13.65 8.09 3.80
CA LYS A 2 -13.18 9.19 2.97
C LYS A 2 -11.65 9.27 2.90
N ASP A 3 -11.00 8.95 3.99
CA ASP A 3 -9.54 9.06 4.08
C ASP A 3 -8.80 7.92 3.38
N SER A 4 -9.51 6.89 2.93
CA SER A 4 -8.91 5.79 2.19
C SER A 4 -9.10 5.92 0.68
N GLN A 5 -9.71 7.02 0.23
CA GLN A 5 -9.97 7.26 -1.18
C GLN A 5 -9.13 8.43 -1.68
N ILE A 6 -8.55 8.27 -2.87
CA ILE A 6 -7.79 9.34 -3.51
C ILE A 6 -8.11 9.36 -5.00
N LYS A 7 -7.72 10.44 -5.66
CA LYS A 7 -7.84 10.55 -7.11
C LYS A 7 -6.45 10.59 -7.73
N ILE A 8 -6.22 9.73 -8.70
CA ILE A 8 -4.99 9.73 -9.47
C ILE A 8 -5.38 9.74 -10.95
N GLN A 9 -4.94 10.76 -11.67
CA GLN A 9 -5.20 10.89 -13.10
C GLN A 9 -6.69 10.74 -13.45
N GLY A 10 -7.55 11.29 -12.60
CA GLY A 10 -8.99 11.23 -12.82
C GLY A 10 -9.67 9.98 -12.32
N PHE A 11 -8.90 8.98 -11.91
CA PHE A 11 -9.47 7.74 -11.37
C PHE A 11 -9.64 7.84 -9.87
N ARG A 12 -10.80 7.42 -9.39
CA ARG A 12 -11.06 7.33 -7.96
C ARG A 12 -10.54 6.00 -7.46
N ILE A 13 -9.59 6.05 -6.53
CA ILE A 13 -8.91 4.85 -6.05
C ILE A 13 -9.23 4.64 -4.58
N GLU A 14 -9.64 3.42 -4.25
CA GLU A 14 -9.92 3.01 -2.88
C GLU A 14 -8.70 2.28 -2.34
N LEU A 15 -7.96 2.94 -1.44
CA LEU A 15 -6.72 2.37 -0.91
C LEU A 15 -6.97 1.09 -0.12
N SER A 16 -8.09 1.03 0.62
CA SER A 16 -8.40 -0.16 1.41
C SER A 16 -8.64 -1.38 0.53
N GLU A 17 -9.13 -1.19 -0.68
CA GLU A 17 -9.33 -2.29 -1.60
C GLU A 17 -8.00 -2.88 -2.04
N ILE A 18 -7.02 -2.02 -2.32
CA ILE A 18 -5.67 -2.48 -2.67
C ILE A 18 -5.06 -3.23 -1.50
N GLU A 19 -5.19 -2.68 -0.30
CA GLU A 19 -4.66 -3.33 0.91
C GLU A 19 -5.30 -4.70 1.12
N HIS A 20 -6.60 -4.80 0.90
CA HIS A 20 -7.31 -6.05 1.07
C HIS A 20 -6.79 -7.13 0.10
N VAL A 21 -6.65 -6.76 -1.16
CA VAL A 21 -6.16 -7.71 -2.16
C VAL A 21 -4.73 -8.13 -1.87
N ALA A 22 -3.87 -7.18 -1.52
CA ALA A 22 -2.48 -7.48 -1.19
C ALA A 22 -2.38 -8.36 0.04
N LYS A 23 -3.25 -8.13 1.03
CA LYS A 23 -3.27 -8.94 2.24
C LYS A 23 -3.67 -10.38 1.96
N ASN A 24 -4.57 -10.57 1.00
CA ASN A 24 -4.98 -11.92 0.59
C ASN A 24 -3.83 -12.70 -0.03
N PHE A 25 -2.86 -12.02 -0.62
CA PHE A 25 -1.65 -12.67 -1.12
C PHE A 25 -0.92 -13.42 0.00
N PHE A 26 -1.00 -12.93 1.22
CA PHE A 26 -0.37 -13.51 2.39
C PHE A 26 -1.35 -14.29 3.27
N ASN A 27 -2.54 -14.60 2.75
CA ASN A 27 -3.60 -15.30 3.49
C ASN A 27 -4.01 -14.55 4.78
N GLY A 28 -3.86 -13.22 4.76
CA GLY A 28 -4.23 -12.39 5.91
C GLY A 28 -3.24 -12.41 7.05
N GLU A 29 -2.09 -13.07 6.90
CA GLU A 29 -1.11 -13.22 7.97
C GLU A 29 -0.16 -12.04 8.11
N CYS A 30 -0.14 -11.16 7.12
CA CYS A 30 0.81 -10.06 7.06
C CYS A 30 0.08 -8.73 7.04
N ARG A 31 0.58 -7.76 7.81
CA ARG A 31 0.04 -6.40 7.75
C ARG A 31 0.49 -5.73 6.46
N VAL A 32 -0.42 -5.02 5.84
CA VAL A 32 -0.17 -4.33 4.59
C VAL A 32 -0.81 -2.96 4.63
N VAL A 33 -0.10 -1.95 4.17
CA VAL A 33 -0.67 -0.61 4.01
C VAL A 33 -0.28 -0.07 2.65
N VAL A 34 -1.12 0.80 2.12
CA VAL A 34 -0.83 1.52 0.88
C VAL A 34 -0.75 3.00 1.23
N ILE A 35 0.39 3.60 0.93
CA ILE A 35 0.65 5.00 1.27
C ILE A 35 0.73 5.81 -0.02
N PRO A 36 -0.14 6.80 -0.21
CA PRO A 36 -0.02 7.71 -1.35
C PRO A 36 1.03 8.77 -1.04
N LYS A 37 1.98 8.95 -1.94
CA LYS A 37 3.00 9.99 -1.80
C LYS A 37 3.00 10.87 -3.03
N TYR A 38 3.14 12.17 -2.81
CA TYR A 38 3.14 13.14 -3.90
C TYR A 38 4.58 13.56 -4.18
N ASP A 39 4.92 13.62 -5.46
CA ASP A 39 6.25 14.07 -5.86
C ASP A 39 6.26 15.60 -6.03
N ASN A 40 7.38 16.14 -6.49
CA ASN A 40 7.54 17.58 -6.66
C ASN A 40 6.59 18.19 -7.71
N GLY A 41 6.08 17.36 -8.60
CA GLY A 41 5.11 17.79 -9.60
C GLY A 41 3.67 17.58 -9.19
N ASN A 42 3.43 17.28 -7.90
CA ASN A 42 2.11 16.99 -7.36
C ASN A 42 1.47 15.75 -7.97
N GLN A 43 2.28 14.87 -8.53
CA GLN A 43 1.78 13.57 -8.99
C GLN A 43 1.81 12.60 -7.84
N CYS A 44 0.72 11.87 -7.67
CA CYS A 44 0.59 10.91 -6.59
C CYS A 44 1.03 9.53 -7.07
N GLU A 45 1.90 8.90 -6.29
CA GLU A 45 2.31 7.52 -6.53
C GLU A 45 1.96 6.68 -5.33
N LEU A 46 1.53 5.46 -5.58
CA LEU A 46 1.15 4.55 -4.52
C LEU A 46 2.35 3.71 -4.10
N HIS A 47 2.54 3.60 -2.80
CA HIS A 47 3.58 2.79 -2.21
C HIS A 47 2.94 1.69 -1.38
N LEU A 48 3.21 0.44 -1.72
CA LEU A 48 2.73 -0.71 -0.96
C LEU A 48 3.80 -1.06 0.06
N VAL A 49 3.41 -1.18 1.33
CA VAL A 49 4.33 -1.55 2.41
C VAL A 49 3.80 -2.79 3.09
N VAL A 50 4.65 -3.80 3.22
CA VAL A 50 4.28 -5.07 3.84
C VAL A 50 5.15 -5.31 5.06
N GLU A 51 4.56 -5.94 6.10
CA GLU A 51 5.29 -6.26 7.33
C GLU A 51 5.96 -7.61 7.18
N LYS A 52 7.01 -7.63 6.36
CA LYS A 52 7.82 -8.82 6.11
C LYS A 52 9.25 -8.40 5.85
N LYS A 53 10.19 -9.31 6.09
CA LYS A 53 11.59 -9.05 5.80
C LYS A 53 11.87 -9.00 4.32
N GLN A 54 11.19 -9.82 3.55
CA GLN A 54 11.39 -9.93 2.12
C GLN A 54 10.06 -10.06 1.40
N LEU A 55 10.03 -9.57 0.19
CA LEU A 55 8.85 -9.64 -0.66
C LEU A 55 9.29 -9.92 -2.09
N ASP A 56 8.67 -10.91 -2.71
CA ASP A 56 8.84 -11.12 -4.15
C ASP A 56 7.96 -10.10 -4.85
N LYS A 57 8.55 -9.00 -5.24
CA LYS A 57 7.81 -7.88 -5.84
C LYS A 57 7.15 -8.28 -7.15
N GLN A 58 7.81 -9.13 -7.93
CA GLN A 58 7.25 -9.57 -9.19
C GLN A 58 5.99 -10.41 -8.98
N GLN A 59 6.02 -11.33 -8.04
CA GLN A 59 4.85 -12.17 -7.75
C GLN A 59 3.71 -11.34 -7.20
N MET A 60 4.01 -10.40 -6.31
CA MET A 60 3.00 -9.51 -5.77
C MET A 60 2.37 -8.68 -6.88
N GLU A 61 3.18 -8.13 -7.76
CA GLU A 61 2.70 -7.31 -8.87
C GLU A 61 1.77 -8.12 -9.77
N GLU A 62 2.18 -9.33 -10.13
CA GLU A 62 1.35 -10.20 -10.96
C GLU A 62 0.03 -10.53 -10.28
N TYR A 63 0.07 -10.79 -8.98
CA TYR A 63 -1.13 -11.08 -8.21
C TYR A 63 -2.09 -9.89 -8.23
N LEU A 64 -1.56 -8.70 -8.02
CA LEU A 64 -2.38 -7.49 -8.02
C LEU A 64 -2.96 -7.21 -9.40
N TYR A 65 -2.16 -7.38 -10.46
CA TYR A 65 -2.65 -7.16 -11.82
C TYR A 65 -3.78 -8.11 -12.19
N SER A 66 -3.80 -9.30 -11.61
CA SER A 66 -4.86 -10.26 -11.88
C SER A 66 -6.18 -9.91 -11.20
N ARG A 67 -6.16 -8.99 -10.25
CA ARG A 67 -7.33 -8.67 -9.43
C ARG A 67 -7.73 -7.20 -9.43
N LEU A 68 -6.84 -6.31 -9.83
CA LEU A 68 -7.07 -4.87 -9.78
C LEU A 68 -6.84 -4.23 -11.14
N PRO A 69 -7.51 -3.11 -11.44
CA PRO A 69 -7.22 -2.35 -12.64
C PRO A 69 -5.78 -1.82 -12.61
N TYR A 70 -5.23 -1.54 -13.78
CA TYR A 70 -3.84 -1.10 -13.88
C TYR A 70 -3.57 0.17 -13.08
N TYR A 71 -4.56 1.07 -12.97
CA TYR A 71 -4.36 2.35 -12.29
C TYR A 71 -4.34 2.22 -10.77
N MET A 72 -4.69 1.05 -10.24
CA MET A 72 -4.67 0.78 -8.81
C MET A 72 -3.43 0.00 -8.37
N ILE A 73 -2.51 -0.30 -9.29
CA ILE A 73 -1.32 -1.08 -8.96
C ILE A 73 -0.26 -0.13 -8.39
N PRO A 74 0.24 -0.39 -7.15
CA PRO A 74 1.29 0.44 -6.58
C PRO A 74 2.57 0.35 -7.41
N LYS A 75 3.20 1.50 -7.65
CA LYS A 75 4.45 1.54 -8.41
C LYS A 75 5.66 1.17 -7.56
N HIS A 76 5.54 1.34 -6.25
CA HIS A 76 6.64 1.09 -5.32
C HIS A 76 6.19 0.10 -4.28
N MET A 77 7.08 -0.82 -3.91
CA MET A 77 6.80 -1.81 -2.89
C MET A 77 7.95 -1.82 -1.89
N HIS A 78 7.60 -1.84 -0.60
CA HIS A 78 8.57 -1.77 0.48
C HIS A 78 8.31 -2.87 1.49
N CYS A 79 9.38 -3.29 2.17
CA CYS A 79 9.28 -4.27 3.23
C CYS A 79 9.77 -3.65 4.53
N LEU A 80 9.00 -3.81 5.60
CA LEU A 80 9.42 -3.44 6.95
C LEU A 80 9.31 -4.69 7.81
N GLU A 81 10.33 -4.97 8.62
CA GLU A 81 10.28 -6.12 9.51
C GLU A 81 9.13 -6.00 10.48
N GLN A 82 8.85 -4.79 10.94
CA GLN A 82 7.83 -4.54 11.92
C GLN A 82 7.24 -3.15 11.65
N PHE A 83 5.91 -3.09 11.63
CA PHE A 83 5.24 -1.81 11.47
C PHE A 83 5.26 -1.04 12.78
N PRO A 84 5.52 0.28 12.73
CA PRO A 84 5.39 1.12 13.92
C PRO A 84 3.92 1.20 14.33
N LEU A 85 3.71 1.22 15.64
CA LEU A 85 2.36 1.33 16.20
C LEU A 85 2.21 2.66 16.91
N ASN A 86 1.01 3.24 16.83
CA ASN A 86 0.71 4.46 17.56
C ASN A 86 0.29 4.13 19.00
N THR A 87 -0.11 5.15 19.77
CA THR A 87 -0.48 4.97 21.15
C THR A 87 -1.71 4.08 21.35
N SER A 88 -2.50 3.89 20.29
CA SER A 88 -3.66 3.01 20.33
C SER A 88 -3.36 1.60 19.84
N SER A 89 -2.09 1.25 19.69
CA SER A 89 -1.62 -0.05 19.19
C SER A 89 -2.08 -0.35 17.76
N LYS A 90 -2.36 0.70 17.00
CA LYS A 90 -2.72 0.58 15.59
C LYS A 90 -1.55 0.96 14.72
N THR A 91 -1.53 0.41 13.49
CA THR A 91 -0.47 0.74 12.55
C THR A 91 -0.38 2.25 12.34
N ASP A 92 0.81 2.80 12.53
CA ASP A 92 1.07 4.24 12.39
C ASP A 92 1.46 4.53 10.95
N ARG A 93 0.47 4.84 10.12
CA ARG A 93 0.70 5.10 8.70
C ARG A 93 1.60 6.32 8.47
N LYS A 94 1.46 7.32 9.31
CA LYS A 94 2.25 8.53 9.22
C LYS A 94 3.72 8.24 9.42
N LYS A 95 4.03 7.39 10.39
CA LYS A 95 5.40 6.97 10.66
C LYS A 95 5.95 6.14 9.51
N ILE A 96 5.15 5.26 8.96
CA ILE A 96 5.55 4.45 7.81
C ILE A 96 5.89 5.35 6.62
N GLN A 97 5.08 6.38 6.39
CA GLN A 97 5.33 7.32 5.30
C GLN A 97 6.68 7.99 5.44
N GLU A 98 7.11 8.25 6.66
CA GLU A 98 8.42 8.84 6.91
C GLU A 98 9.55 7.84 6.69
N LEU A 99 9.28 6.54 6.85
CA LEU A 99 10.29 5.49 6.73
C LEU A 99 10.55 5.06 5.29
N ILE A 100 9.64 5.35 4.38
CA ILE A 100 9.77 4.89 2.98
C ILE A 100 10.16 6.01 2.00
#